data_772d2131c6e7a1c659649bae7820e94d
#
_entry.id   772d2131c6e7a1c659649bae7820e94d
#
_cell.length_a   1.000
_cell.length_b   1.000
_cell.length_c   1.000
_cell.angle_alpha   90.00
_cell.angle_beta   90.00
_cell.angle_gamma   90.00
#
_symmetry.space_group_name_H-M   'P 1'
#
loop_
_entity.id
_entity.type
_entity.pdbx_description
1 polymer ?
#
loop_
_entity_poly.entity_id
_entity_poly.type
_entity_poly.pdbx_seq_one_letter_code
_entity_poly.pdbx_strand_id
1 'polypeptide(L)'
;MTSHLDGTLRDGRHTMQVRVYYEDTDFSGIVYHANYLRFMERGRTNYLRLLGTDHRALFEETSAEAPGFAFVVRGMKLEFLLPARMDDLLLVRTTPHEVKGASIMLHQEVLRGDDKLLTADVCVAFVAGGKAQRAWNPLRFAAGHQRDAHVRRQ
;
A
#
# COMPACT_ATOMS: atom_id res chain seq x y z
N MET A 1 -1.73 0.70 -20.71
CA MET A 1 -1.72 -0.69 -20.21
C MET A 1 -1.19 -0.74 -18.80
N THR A 2 -1.97 -1.22 -17.88
CA THR A 2 -1.48 -1.51 -16.54
C THR A 2 -0.64 -2.78 -16.58
N SER A 3 0.57 -2.72 -16.07
CA SER A 3 1.43 -3.89 -15.94
C SER A 3 0.85 -4.84 -14.89
N HIS A 4 0.93 -6.15 -15.12
CA HIS A 4 0.59 -7.16 -14.13
C HIS A 4 1.39 -7.01 -12.84
N LEU A 5 2.56 -6.39 -12.92
CA LEU A 5 3.40 -6.11 -11.76
C LEU A 5 2.77 -5.09 -10.80
N ASP A 6 1.95 -4.19 -11.33
CA ASP A 6 1.31 -3.16 -10.50
C ASP A 6 0.10 -3.68 -9.73
N GLY A 7 -0.35 -4.88 -10.01
CA GLY A 7 -1.53 -5.45 -9.40
C GLY A 7 -2.82 -4.93 -10.02
N THR A 8 -3.91 -5.07 -9.30
CA THR A 8 -5.26 -4.73 -9.76
C THR A 8 -5.97 -3.85 -8.74
N LEU A 9 -6.59 -2.79 -9.22
CA LEU A 9 -7.48 -1.93 -8.43
C LEU A 9 -8.93 -2.23 -8.80
N ARG A 10 -9.69 -2.76 -7.87
CA ARG A 10 -11.09 -3.12 -8.05
C ARG A 10 -11.88 -2.86 -6.78
N ASP A 11 -13.03 -2.20 -6.90
CA ASP A 11 -13.94 -1.90 -5.78
C ASP A 11 -13.25 -1.21 -4.60
N GLY A 12 -12.31 -0.30 -4.91
CA GLY A 12 -11.54 0.43 -3.92
C GLY A 12 -10.46 -0.37 -3.21
N ARG A 13 -10.19 -1.59 -3.68
CA ARG A 13 -9.14 -2.44 -3.14
C ARG A 13 -8.04 -2.64 -4.16
N HIS A 14 -6.84 -2.56 -3.70
CA HIS A 14 -5.67 -2.96 -4.47
C HIS A 14 -5.25 -4.36 -4.05
N THR A 15 -4.96 -5.21 -5.03
CA THR A 15 -4.42 -6.55 -4.82
C THR A 15 -3.22 -6.76 -5.72
N MET A 16 -2.18 -7.36 -5.19
CA MET A 16 -1.02 -7.78 -5.96
C MET A 16 -0.49 -9.11 -5.45
N GLN A 17 0.12 -9.87 -6.33
CA GLN A 17 0.72 -11.16 -6.00
C GLN A 17 2.20 -10.98 -5.64
N VAL A 18 2.64 -11.74 -4.65
CA VAL A 18 4.04 -11.82 -4.26
C VAL A 18 4.41 -13.29 -4.11
N ARG A 19 5.44 -13.71 -4.82
CA ARG A 19 6.05 -15.03 -4.64
C ARG A 19 7.07 -14.96 -3.51
N VAL A 20 7.03 -15.93 -2.62
CA VAL A 20 8.05 -16.07 -1.57
C VAL A 20 9.27 -16.76 -2.16
N TYR A 21 10.41 -16.10 -2.11
CA TYR A 21 11.69 -16.63 -2.52
C TYR A 21 12.51 -17.12 -1.31
N TYR A 22 13.57 -17.85 -1.59
CA TYR A 22 14.51 -18.30 -0.56
C TYR A 22 15.03 -17.14 0.30
N GLU A 23 15.35 -16.03 -0.33
CA GLU A 23 15.86 -14.82 0.35
C GLU A 23 14.87 -14.20 1.36
N ASP A 24 13.58 -14.54 1.24
CA ASP A 24 12.54 -14.02 2.14
C ASP A 24 12.42 -14.84 3.42
N THR A 25 13.02 -16.02 3.46
CA THR A 25 12.90 -16.96 4.57
C THR A 25 14.05 -16.85 5.57
N ASP A 26 13.76 -17.21 6.80
CA ASP A 26 14.76 -17.31 7.86
C ASP A 26 15.23 -18.76 8.06
N PHE A 27 16.06 -18.97 9.09
CA PHE A 27 16.62 -20.28 9.40
C PHE A 27 15.57 -21.33 9.72
N SER A 28 14.37 -20.94 10.18
CA SER A 28 13.28 -21.89 10.44
C SER A 28 12.47 -22.27 9.21
N GLY A 29 12.78 -21.71 8.04
CA GLY A 29 12.12 -22.03 6.78
C GLY A 29 10.81 -21.30 6.54
N ILE A 30 10.49 -20.34 7.36
CA ILE A 30 9.32 -19.46 7.18
C ILE A 30 9.78 -18.06 6.80
N VAL A 31 8.88 -17.27 6.27
CA VAL A 31 9.15 -15.87 5.92
C VAL A 31 9.56 -15.11 7.19
N TYR A 32 10.72 -14.46 7.10
CA TYR A 32 11.20 -13.58 8.17
C TYR A 32 10.21 -12.45 8.38
N HIS A 33 9.80 -12.22 9.62
CA HIS A 33 8.69 -11.32 9.92
C HIS A 33 8.83 -9.91 9.34
N ALA A 34 10.04 -9.38 9.25
CA ALA A 34 10.28 -8.06 8.66
C ALA A 34 10.01 -8.03 7.14
N ASN A 35 10.06 -9.15 6.45
CA ASN A 35 9.83 -9.20 5.00
C ASN A 35 8.36 -8.99 4.65
N TYR A 36 7.43 -9.28 5.53
CA TYR A 36 6.03 -8.89 5.31
C TYR A 36 5.87 -7.37 5.20
N LEU A 37 6.67 -6.61 5.92
CA LEU A 37 6.69 -5.15 5.83
C LEU A 37 7.10 -4.69 4.44
N ARG A 38 8.06 -5.37 3.82
CA ARG A 38 8.49 -5.11 2.43
C ARG A 38 7.39 -5.47 1.43
N PHE A 39 6.72 -6.60 1.61
CA PHE A 39 5.59 -6.98 0.75
C PHE A 39 4.47 -5.95 0.83
N MET A 40 4.14 -5.49 2.02
CA MET A 40 3.12 -4.48 2.23
C MET A 40 3.52 -3.12 1.65
N GLU A 41 4.79 -2.75 1.76
CA GLU A 41 5.31 -1.52 1.15
C GLU A 41 5.11 -1.53 -0.37
N ARG A 42 5.44 -2.65 -1.03
CA ARG A 42 5.20 -2.81 -2.46
C ARG A 42 3.72 -2.68 -2.80
N GLY A 43 2.85 -3.23 -1.97
CA GLY A 43 1.40 -3.08 -2.10
C GLY A 43 0.96 -1.62 -2.06
N ARG A 44 1.44 -0.87 -1.09
CA ARG A 44 1.13 0.56 -0.98
C ARG A 44 1.67 1.37 -2.16
N THR A 45 2.90 1.12 -2.55
CA THR A 45 3.53 1.81 -3.69
C THR A 45 2.77 1.57 -4.98
N ASN A 46 2.42 0.33 -5.28
CA ASN A 46 1.67 0.00 -6.48
C ASN A 46 0.23 0.52 -6.44
N TYR A 47 -0.38 0.50 -5.27
CA TYR A 47 -1.71 1.08 -5.07
C TYR A 47 -1.72 2.57 -5.43
N LEU A 48 -0.78 3.33 -4.88
CA LEU A 48 -0.69 4.77 -5.16
C LEU A 48 -0.35 5.03 -6.63
N ARG A 49 0.49 4.20 -7.24
CA ARG A 49 0.80 4.30 -8.68
C ARG A 49 -0.45 4.14 -9.54
N LEU A 50 -1.28 3.15 -9.25
CA LEU A 50 -2.53 2.93 -10.00
C LEU A 50 -3.56 4.04 -9.76
N LEU A 51 -3.47 4.75 -8.66
CA LEU A 51 -4.28 5.94 -8.42
C LEU A 51 -3.80 7.18 -9.18
N GLY A 52 -2.76 7.04 -9.99
CA GLY A 52 -2.19 8.12 -10.79
C GLY A 52 -1.09 8.91 -10.09
N THR A 53 -0.57 8.41 -8.97
CA THR A 53 0.56 9.03 -8.29
C THR A 53 1.86 8.65 -8.99
N ASP A 54 2.53 9.63 -9.58
CA ASP A 54 3.88 9.44 -10.06
C ASP A 54 4.87 9.80 -8.95
N HIS A 55 5.39 8.79 -8.28
CA HIS A 55 6.33 8.96 -7.17
C HIS A 55 7.61 9.67 -7.59
N ARG A 56 8.08 9.42 -8.81
CA ARG A 56 9.27 10.08 -9.34
C ARG A 56 9.04 11.56 -9.62
N ALA A 57 7.91 11.88 -10.27
CA ALA A 57 7.54 13.27 -10.54
C ALA A 57 7.33 14.04 -9.24
N LEU A 58 6.71 13.44 -8.22
CA LEU A 58 6.58 14.05 -6.90
C LEU A 58 7.92 14.35 -6.26
N PHE A 59 8.88 13.44 -6.39
CA PHE A 59 10.23 13.64 -5.88
C PHE A 59 10.99 14.74 -6.66
N GLU A 60 10.81 14.80 -7.97
CA GLU A 60 11.48 15.78 -8.84
C GLU A 60 10.86 17.18 -8.76
N GLU A 61 9.53 17.29 -8.60
CA GLU A 61 8.83 18.58 -8.43
C GLU A 61 9.26 19.32 -7.16
N THR A 62 9.86 18.62 -6.24
CA THR A 62 10.35 19.19 -4.99
C THR A 62 11.83 19.57 -5.08
N SER A 63 12.22 20.22 -6.19
CA SER A 63 13.58 20.67 -6.38
C SER A 63 14.03 21.73 -5.37
N ALA A 64 15.30 21.71 -5.06
CA ALA A 64 16.18 22.69 -4.42
C ALA A 64 15.64 23.61 -3.30
N GLU A 65 14.40 24.06 -3.33
CA GLU A 65 13.84 25.00 -2.34
C GLU A 65 12.88 24.33 -1.32
N ALA A 66 12.33 23.18 -1.68
CA ALA A 66 11.47 22.39 -0.79
C ALA A 66 11.87 20.93 -0.86
N PRO A 67 12.56 20.38 0.14
CA PRO A 67 12.92 18.96 0.12
C PRO A 67 11.68 18.09 0.17
N GLY A 68 11.53 17.34 -0.87
CA GLY A 68 10.76 16.12 -1.11
C GLY A 68 9.38 15.98 -0.49
N PHE A 69 8.36 15.85 -1.34
CA PHE A 69 7.14 15.19 -0.94
C PHE A 69 7.44 13.71 -0.68
N ALA A 70 7.04 13.21 0.46
CA ALA A 70 7.22 11.82 0.81
C ALA A 70 5.98 11.28 1.51
N PHE A 71 5.66 10.03 1.21
CA PHE A 71 4.76 9.25 2.04
C PHE A 71 5.59 8.57 3.10
N VAL A 72 5.31 8.88 4.35
CA VAL A 72 6.05 8.36 5.49
C VAL A 72 5.13 7.50 6.33
N VAL A 73 5.57 6.29 6.63
CA VAL A 73 4.86 5.45 7.60
C VAL A 73 5.05 6.06 8.98
N ARG A 74 3.95 6.51 9.55
CA ARG A 74 3.93 7.15 10.86
C ARG A 74 3.72 6.15 11.98
N GLY A 75 2.94 5.12 11.71
CA GLY A 75 2.63 4.09 12.66
C GLY A 75 2.08 2.87 11.97
N MET A 76 2.17 1.73 12.63
CA MET A 76 1.78 0.46 12.07
C MET A 76 1.39 -0.47 13.19
N LYS A 77 0.26 -1.13 13.04
CA LYS A 77 -0.21 -2.17 13.95
C LYS A 77 -0.39 -3.45 13.15
N LEU A 78 0.37 -4.47 13.50
CA LEU A 78 0.39 -5.75 12.79
C LEU A 78 -0.06 -6.88 13.68
N GLU A 79 -0.69 -7.87 13.06
CA GLU A 79 -1.02 -9.12 13.69
C GLU A 79 -0.60 -10.26 12.77
N PHE A 80 0.31 -11.10 13.24
CA PHE A 80 0.78 -12.28 12.51
C PHE A 80 -0.08 -13.46 12.89
N LEU A 81 -0.74 -14.07 11.92
CA LEU A 81 -1.71 -15.15 12.15
C LEU A 81 -1.17 -16.52 11.75
N LEU A 82 -0.59 -16.63 10.55
CA LEU A 82 -0.04 -17.86 10.01
C LEU A 82 1.26 -17.58 9.24
N PRO A 83 2.23 -18.50 9.28
CA PRO A 83 3.49 -18.30 8.56
C PRO A 83 3.35 -18.62 7.07
N ALA A 84 4.09 -17.88 6.25
CA ALA A 84 4.33 -18.21 4.85
C ALA A 84 5.66 -18.94 4.71
N ARG A 85 5.79 -19.72 3.65
CA ARG A 85 6.96 -20.55 3.34
C ARG A 85 7.45 -20.27 1.93
N MET A 86 8.64 -20.73 1.64
CA MET A 86 9.23 -20.66 0.30
C MET A 86 8.26 -21.21 -0.76
N ASP A 87 8.23 -20.57 -1.91
CA ASP A 87 7.35 -20.84 -3.05
C ASP A 87 5.87 -20.54 -2.85
N ASP A 88 5.44 -20.15 -1.69
CA ASP A 88 4.08 -19.69 -1.50
C ASP A 88 3.77 -18.49 -2.41
N LEU A 89 2.59 -18.49 -2.99
CA LEU A 89 2.06 -17.35 -3.72
C LEU A 89 1.12 -16.57 -2.79
N LEU A 90 1.52 -15.37 -2.45
CA LEU A 90 0.78 -14.51 -1.53
C LEU A 90 0.00 -13.45 -2.29
N LEU A 91 -1.12 -13.05 -1.72
CA LEU A 91 -1.88 -11.90 -2.16
C LEU A 91 -1.74 -10.80 -1.12
N VAL A 92 -1.25 -9.64 -1.54
CA VAL A 92 -1.20 -8.45 -0.70
C VAL A 92 -2.37 -7.56 -1.07
N ARG A 93 -3.27 -7.36 -0.13
CA ARG A 93 -4.47 -6.53 -0.31
C ARG A 93 -4.33 -5.23 0.47
N THR A 94 -4.59 -4.13 -0.19
CA THR A 94 -4.54 -2.78 0.41
C THR A 94 -5.88 -2.10 0.23
N THR A 95 -6.48 -1.66 1.33
CA THR A 95 -7.78 -0.99 1.31
C THR A 95 -7.66 0.32 2.11
N PRO A 96 -8.06 1.46 1.55
CA PRO A 96 -8.13 2.69 2.33
C PRO A 96 -9.23 2.59 3.38
N HIS A 97 -8.91 2.97 4.60
CA HIS A 97 -9.85 2.89 5.72
C HIS A 97 -10.35 4.28 6.12
N GLU A 98 -9.44 5.20 6.34
CA GLU A 98 -9.77 6.56 6.77
C GLU A 98 -8.74 7.55 6.25
N VAL A 99 -9.22 8.71 5.81
CA VAL A 99 -8.38 9.85 5.44
C VAL A 99 -8.64 10.95 6.44
N LYS A 100 -7.61 11.36 7.16
CA LYS A 100 -7.72 12.35 8.23
C LYS A 100 -6.57 13.35 8.16
N GLY A 101 -6.89 14.59 7.77
CA GLY A 101 -5.88 15.64 7.65
C GLY A 101 -4.80 15.28 6.64
N ALA A 102 -3.56 15.23 7.10
CA ALA A 102 -2.39 14.87 6.29
C ALA A 102 -2.03 13.39 6.36
N SER A 103 -2.89 12.57 6.95
CA SER A 103 -2.61 11.14 7.10
C SER A 103 -3.73 10.28 6.55
N ILE A 104 -3.34 9.06 6.20
CA ILE A 104 -4.22 8.05 5.63
C ILE A 104 -4.04 6.78 6.43
N MET A 105 -5.14 6.19 6.85
CA MET A 105 -5.12 4.85 7.42
C MET A 105 -5.41 3.84 6.32
N LEU A 106 -4.46 2.95 6.08
CA LEU A 106 -4.60 1.84 5.15
C LEU A 106 -4.72 0.54 5.92
N HIS A 107 -5.70 -0.26 5.55
CA HIS A 107 -5.78 -1.63 6.03
C HIS A 107 -5.13 -2.55 5.02
N GLN A 108 -4.20 -3.37 5.47
CA GLN A 108 -3.51 -4.33 4.59
C GLN A 108 -3.64 -5.75 5.14
N GLU A 109 -3.75 -6.68 4.21
CA GLU A 109 -3.82 -8.10 4.51
C GLU A 109 -2.86 -8.84 3.60
N VAL A 110 -2.22 -9.87 4.14
CA VAL A 110 -1.44 -10.82 3.34
C VAL A 110 -2.15 -12.16 3.43
N LEU A 111 -2.51 -12.71 2.26
CA LEU A 111 -3.30 -13.93 2.15
C LEU A 111 -2.55 -14.98 1.34
N ARG A 112 -2.79 -16.24 1.67
CA ARG A 112 -2.44 -17.40 0.85
C ARG A 112 -3.73 -18.16 0.57
N GLY A 113 -4.26 -18.02 -0.66
CA GLY A 113 -5.62 -18.48 -0.92
C GLY A 113 -6.63 -17.75 -0.02
N ASP A 114 -7.43 -18.50 0.71
CA ASP A 114 -8.42 -17.94 1.65
C ASP A 114 -7.85 -17.69 3.06
N ASP A 115 -6.62 -18.14 3.31
CA ASP A 115 -5.99 -18.01 4.63
C ASP A 115 -5.39 -16.63 4.81
N LYS A 116 -5.79 -15.92 5.85
CA LYS A 116 -5.14 -14.69 6.27
C LYS A 116 -3.88 -15.03 7.05
N LEU A 117 -2.74 -14.59 6.54
CA LEU A 117 -1.44 -14.79 7.19
C LEU A 117 -1.08 -13.62 8.09
N LEU A 118 -1.51 -12.42 7.71
CA LEU A 118 -1.22 -11.18 8.42
C LEU A 118 -2.31 -10.16 8.15
N THR A 119 -2.63 -9.38 9.17
CA THR A 119 -3.44 -8.17 9.04
C THR A 119 -2.67 -6.98 9.61
N ALA A 120 -2.87 -5.81 9.03
CA ALA A 120 -2.18 -4.60 9.45
C ALA A 120 -3.03 -3.36 9.25
N ASP A 121 -2.91 -2.43 10.18
CA ASP A 121 -3.35 -1.05 10.01
C ASP A 121 -2.12 -0.18 9.90
N VAL A 122 -2.00 0.56 8.81
CA VAL A 122 -0.82 1.35 8.49
C VAL A 122 -1.22 2.81 8.36
N CYS A 123 -0.68 3.65 9.21
CA CYS A 123 -0.86 5.10 9.12
C CYS A 123 0.26 5.70 8.29
N VAL A 124 -0.11 6.30 7.17
CA VAL A 124 0.81 6.96 6.24
C VAL A 124 0.55 8.45 6.27
N ALA A 125 1.60 9.22 6.52
CA ALA A 125 1.55 10.66 6.48
C ALA A 125 2.12 11.17 5.16
N PHE A 126 1.51 12.23 4.63
CA PHE A 126 2.05 12.96 3.49
C PHE A 126 2.85 14.16 4.02
N VAL A 127 4.11 14.20 3.68
CA VAL A 127 5.06 15.22 4.18
C VAL A 127 5.71 15.93 3.02
N ALA A 128 5.85 17.25 3.14
CA ALA A 128 6.63 18.06 2.22
C ALA A 128 7.56 18.96 3.03
N GLY A 129 8.85 18.96 2.71
CA GLY A 129 9.83 19.74 3.44
C GLY A 129 9.92 19.39 4.93
N GLY A 130 9.68 18.13 5.31
CA GLY A 130 9.67 17.68 6.69
C GLY A 130 8.43 18.06 7.50
N LYS A 131 7.43 18.71 6.87
CA LYS A 131 6.19 19.11 7.51
C LYS A 131 4.98 18.42 6.89
N ALA A 132 4.03 18.03 7.72
CA ALA A 132 2.78 17.42 7.27
C ALA A 132 1.99 18.37 6.36
N GLN A 133 1.49 17.86 5.24
CA GLN A 133 0.74 18.61 4.25
C GLN A 133 -0.70 18.09 4.13
N ARG A 134 -1.67 18.99 4.31
CA ARG A 134 -3.10 18.67 4.20
C ARG A 134 -3.66 18.85 2.79
N ALA A 135 -3.04 19.68 1.96
CA ALA A 135 -3.62 20.16 0.72
C ALA A 135 -3.65 19.12 -0.40
N TRP A 136 -2.77 18.14 -0.37
CA TRP A 136 -2.67 17.15 -1.41
C TRP A 136 -2.88 15.75 -0.84
N ASN A 137 -3.90 15.08 -1.34
CA ASN A 137 -4.23 13.74 -0.90
C ASN A 137 -4.77 12.93 -2.10
N PRO A 138 -3.96 12.04 -2.68
CA PRO A 138 -4.37 11.28 -3.85
C PRO A 138 -5.58 10.38 -3.58
N LEU A 139 -5.81 9.99 -2.33
CA LEU A 139 -6.94 9.14 -1.97
C LEU A 139 -8.27 9.88 -1.94
N ARG A 140 -8.28 11.20 -1.88
CA ARG A 140 -9.51 11.98 -2.06
C ARG A 140 -10.08 11.83 -3.46
N PHE A 141 -9.20 11.66 -4.45
CA PHE A 141 -9.62 11.39 -5.82
C PHE A 141 -10.22 9.99 -5.97
N ALA A 142 -9.67 8.99 -5.32
CA ALA A 142 -10.21 7.63 -5.35
C ALA A 142 -11.60 7.53 -4.72
N ALA A 143 -11.83 8.22 -3.60
CA ALA A 143 -13.13 8.26 -2.94
C ALA A 143 -14.19 8.99 -3.78
N GLY A 144 -13.79 10.02 -4.55
CA GLY A 144 -14.68 10.72 -5.50
C GLY A 144 -15.11 9.83 -6.66
N HIS A 145 -14.20 9.10 -7.25
CA HIS A 145 -14.48 8.18 -8.35
C HIS A 145 -15.41 7.02 -7.97
N GLN A 146 -15.35 6.56 -6.73
CA GLN A 146 -16.25 5.51 -6.25
C GLN A 146 -17.70 5.98 -6.10
N ARG A 147 -17.91 7.23 -5.73
CA ARG A 147 -19.27 7.78 -5.62
C ARG A 147 -19.93 7.93 -6.99
N ASP A 148 -19.18 8.34 -7.99
CA ASP A 148 -19.69 8.52 -9.35
C ASP A 148 -20.00 7.20 -10.05
N ALA A 149 -19.25 6.14 -9.75
CA ALA A 149 -19.50 4.81 -10.29
C ALA A 149 -20.77 4.17 -9.72
N HIS A 150 -21.18 4.54 -8.52
CA HIS A 150 -22.40 4.02 -7.88
C HIS A 150 -23.66 4.72 -8.43
N VAL A 151 -23.56 5.99 -8.83
CA VAL A 151 -24.66 6.78 -9.35
C VAL A 151 -25.03 6.40 -10.80
N ARG A 152 -24.10 5.79 -11.54
CA ARG A 152 -24.34 5.39 -12.94
C ARG A 152 -24.98 4.01 -13.13
N ARG A 153 -25.33 3.31 -12.04
CA ARG A 153 -25.96 1.97 -12.10
C ARG A 153 -27.41 1.95 -11.58
N GLN A 154 -28.08 3.09 -11.56
CA GLN A 154 -29.54 3.14 -11.34
C GLN A 154 -30.27 3.50 -12.62
#